data_c2a90bf7965bd156fe5778c27e8dfbab
#
_entry.id   c2a90bf7965bd156fe5778c27e8dfbab
#
_cell.length_a   1.000
_cell.length_b   1.000
_cell.length_c   1.000
_cell.angle_alpha   90.00
_cell.angle_beta   90.00
_cell.angle_gamma   90.00
#
_symmetry.space_group_name_H-M   'P 1'
#
loop_
_entity.id
_entity.type
_entity.pdbx_description
1 polymer ?
#
loop_
_entity_poly.entity_id
_entity_poly.type
_entity_poly.pdbx_seq_one_letter_code
_entity_poly.pdbx_strand_id
1 'polypeptide(L)'
;MIGRIFFRAVALTLGMAVLFQLGCAGRSKPVRFYVLSPVPASEYGMEKKSDSSSDLAIGISPVSLPKYLRKSQLITRTGSNELQLAEYERWAGKIEEDIGRVMAENLNHMLATDRVLSYPAMEAYVLDYLVEIDISRFDGRLGGDIELIARWALFDADGNRVYGIKATHIIEPALGGGYADMVAAQSRALAALSRELAEAIKELPGS
;
A
#
# COMPACT_ATOMS: atom_id res chain seq x y z
N MET A 1 -38.84 14.06 62.65
CA MET A 1 -37.43 14.41 62.18
C MET A 1 -36.80 13.33 61.27
N ILE A 2 -37.02 12.07 61.52
CA ILE A 2 -36.42 10.93 60.83
C ILE A 2 -36.79 10.83 59.31
N GLY A 3 -38.07 11.16 58.95
CA GLY A 3 -38.51 11.07 57.54
C GLY A 3 -37.82 12.07 56.57
N ARG A 4 -37.43 13.25 57.08
CA ARG A 4 -36.77 14.31 56.26
C ARG A 4 -35.28 13.94 55.98
N ILE A 5 -34.67 13.21 56.88
CA ILE A 5 -33.25 12.72 56.73
C ILE A 5 -33.25 11.57 55.73
N PHE A 6 -34.22 10.66 55.79
CA PHE A 6 -34.34 9.54 54.88
C PHE A 6 -34.60 9.99 53.44
N PHE A 7 -35.49 10.98 53.26
CA PHE A 7 -35.77 11.54 51.94
C PHE A 7 -34.57 12.27 51.31
N ARG A 8 -33.78 12.98 52.14
CA ARG A 8 -32.53 13.60 51.67
C ARG A 8 -31.43 12.61 51.28
N ALA A 9 -31.32 11.52 52.02
CA ALA A 9 -30.35 10.44 51.70
C ALA A 9 -30.71 9.75 50.39
N VAL A 10 -32.00 9.43 50.15
CA VAL A 10 -32.47 8.81 48.90
C VAL A 10 -32.30 9.75 47.71
N ALA A 11 -32.57 11.06 47.89
CA ALA A 11 -32.35 12.02 46.82
C ALA A 11 -30.88 12.22 46.48
N LEU A 12 -29.98 12.12 47.46
CA LEU A 12 -28.51 12.20 47.23
C LEU A 12 -27.99 10.97 46.52
N THR A 13 -28.45 9.77 46.87
CA THR A 13 -28.05 8.51 46.20
C THR A 13 -28.57 8.44 44.76
N LEU A 14 -29.82 8.91 44.53
CA LEU A 14 -30.38 8.97 43.17
C LEU A 14 -29.63 9.97 42.29
N GLY A 15 -29.28 11.16 42.83
CA GLY A 15 -28.48 12.16 42.16
C GLY A 15 -27.07 11.66 41.81
N MET A 16 -26.43 10.91 42.71
CA MET A 16 -25.13 10.31 42.48
C MET A 16 -25.20 9.23 41.38
N ALA A 17 -26.26 8.43 41.34
CA ALA A 17 -26.44 7.38 40.32
C ALA A 17 -26.63 7.96 38.91
N VAL A 18 -27.30 9.12 38.78
CA VAL A 18 -27.50 9.82 37.51
C VAL A 18 -26.18 10.41 36.97
N LEU A 19 -25.30 10.89 37.86
CA LEU A 19 -23.98 11.41 37.47
C LEU A 19 -23.03 10.32 36.93
N PHE A 20 -23.15 9.08 37.37
CA PHE A 20 -22.38 7.94 36.87
C PHE A 20 -22.82 7.49 35.46
N GLN A 21 -24.04 7.83 35.02
CA GLN A 21 -24.54 7.45 33.68
C GLN A 21 -24.02 8.38 32.55
N LEU A 22 -23.44 9.53 32.87
CA LEU A 22 -22.95 10.51 31.88
C LEU A 22 -21.52 10.28 31.42
N GLY A 23 -20.85 9.24 31.92
CA GLY A 23 -19.41 9.03 31.77
C GLY A 23 -18.94 8.35 30.48
N CYS A 24 -19.79 7.82 29.58
CA CYS A 24 -19.35 6.98 28.45
C CYS A 24 -19.80 7.44 27.06
N ALA A 25 -20.06 8.71 26.83
CA ALA A 25 -20.33 9.23 25.49
C ALA A 25 -19.04 9.64 24.74
N GLY A 26 -17.96 8.86 24.92
CA GLY A 26 -16.74 9.00 24.12
C GLY A 26 -17.01 8.56 22.68
N ARG A 27 -17.19 9.50 21.78
CA ARG A 27 -17.32 9.21 20.34
C ARG A 27 -15.95 8.79 19.83
N SER A 28 -15.73 7.46 19.66
CA SER A 28 -14.52 6.93 19.03
C SER A 28 -14.39 7.53 17.63
N LYS A 29 -13.18 7.96 17.25
CA LYS A 29 -12.94 8.42 15.87
C LYS A 29 -13.25 7.27 14.90
N PRO A 30 -13.90 7.55 13.75
CA PRO A 30 -14.14 6.52 12.74
C PRO A 30 -12.80 6.02 12.17
N VAL A 31 -12.73 4.72 11.92
CA VAL A 31 -11.59 4.11 11.22
C VAL A 31 -11.64 4.54 9.76
N ARG A 32 -10.49 4.94 9.20
CA ARG A 32 -10.32 5.28 7.79
C ARG A 32 -9.52 4.20 7.10
N PHE A 33 -9.96 3.83 5.89
CA PHE A 33 -9.32 2.83 5.06
C PHE A 33 -8.64 3.48 3.86
N TYR A 34 -7.49 2.94 3.49
CA TYR A 34 -6.63 3.42 2.41
C TYR A 34 -6.30 2.29 1.46
N VAL A 35 -6.10 2.64 0.20
CA VAL A 35 -5.62 1.76 -0.87
C VAL A 35 -4.53 2.49 -1.64
N LEU A 36 -3.59 1.74 -2.21
CA LEU A 36 -2.64 2.28 -3.17
C LEU A 36 -3.34 2.50 -4.52
N SER A 37 -2.90 3.48 -5.27
CA SER A 37 -3.48 3.83 -6.56
C SER A 37 -2.42 3.75 -7.66
N PRO A 38 -2.75 3.21 -8.83
CA PRO A 38 -1.88 3.32 -9.99
C PRO A 38 -1.81 4.76 -10.47
N VAL A 39 -0.78 5.09 -11.21
CA VAL A 39 -0.70 6.39 -11.88
C VAL A 39 -1.72 6.42 -13.03
N PRO A 40 -2.47 7.53 -13.18
CA PRO A 40 -3.43 7.67 -14.26
C PRO A 40 -2.78 7.47 -15.65
N ALA A 41 -3.44 6.74 -16.53
CA ALA A 41 -2.95 6.49 -17.89
C ALA A 41 -2.67 7.78 -18.68
N SER A 42 -3.38 8.87 -18.38
CA SER A 42 -3.16 10.20 -18.95
C SER A 42 -1.77 10.79 -18.68
N GLU A 43 -1.13 10.40 -17.57
CA GLU A 43 0.24 10.87 -17.25
C GLU A 43 1.31 10.20 -18.13
N TYR A 44 0.98 9.09 -18.77
CA TYR A 44 1.88 8.36 -19.68
C TYR A 44 1.65 8.68 -21.16
N GLY A 45 0.75 9.63 -21.50
CA GLY A 45 0.47 10.02 -22.89
C GLY A 45 -0.23 8.95 -23.70
N MET A 46 -0.84 7.95 -23.05
CA MET A 46 -1.41 6.79 -23.71
C MET A 46 -2.92 6.97 -23.93
N GLU A 47 -3.28 7.74 -24.96
CA GLU A 47 -4.68 7.88 -25.38
C GLU A 47 -5.23 6.72 -26.21
N LYS A 48 -4.44 5.72 -26.60
CA LYS A 48 -4.92 4.51 -27.28
C LYS A 48 -3.91 3.38 -27.25
N LYS A 49 -4.38 2.13 -27.08
CA LYS A 49 -3.64 0.91 -27.47
C LYS A 49 -3.06 1.12 -28.88
N SER A 50 -1.74 1.19 -28.97
CA SER A 50 -1.04 1.09 -30.25
C SER A 50 -1.27 -0.33 -30.76
N ASP A 51 -1.42 -0.51 -32.10
CA ASP A 51 -1.46 -1.83 -32.74
C ASP A 51 -0.15 -2.65 -32.53
N SER A 52 0.83 -2.05 -31.86
CA SER A 52 2.12 -2.65 -31.46
C SER A 52 2.17 -2.97 -29.94
N SER A 53 1.09 -3.46 -29.34
CA SER A 53 1.15 -3.97 -27.97
C SER A 53 2.04 -5.21 -27.95
N SER A 54 3.04 -5.24 -27.05
CA SER A 54 3.81 -6.45 -26.75
C SER A 54 2.85 -7.61 -26.43
N ASP A 55 3.00 -8.73 -27.13
CA ASP A 55 2.18 -9.94 -26.92
C ASP A 55 2.64 -10.72 -25.67
N LEU A 56 3.67 -10.25 -24.97
CA LEU A 56 4.27 -10.89 -23.81
C LEU A 56 3.31 -10.90 -22.62
N ALA A 57 3.15 -12.10 -22.05
CA ALA A 57 2.45 -12.32 -20.80
C ALA A 57 3.45 -12.28 -19.63
N ILE A 58 3.27 -11.32 -18.73
CA ILE A 58 4.19 -11.07 -17.62
C ILE A 58 3.47 -11.28 -16.29
N GLY A 59 4.03 -12.12 -15.43
CA GLY A 59 3.55 -12.34 -14.07
C GLY A 59 4.33 -11.51 -13.05
N ILE A 60 3.63 -10.97 -12.05
CA ILE A 60 4.25 -10.44 -10.84
C ILE A 60 3.99 -11.44 -9.72
N SER A 61 5.06 -12.07 -9.22
CA SER A 61 4.99 -13.01 -8.11
C SER A 61 4.46 -12.34 -6.82
N PRO A 62 4.08 -13.13 -5.79
CA PRO A 62 3.74 -12.57 -4.49
C PRO A 62 4.86 -11.65 -3.98
N VAL A 63 4.54 -10.38 -3.74
CA VAL A 63 5.52 -9.39 -3.28
C VAL A 63 5.98 -9.72 -1.87
N SER A 64 7.29 -9.87 -1.70
CA SER A 64 7.89 -10.09 -0.38
C SER A 64 7.98 -8.78 0.40
N LEU A 65 7.50 -8.79 1.65
CA LEU A 65 7.52 -7.65 2.56
C LEU A 65 7.99 -8.05 3.96
N PRO A 66 8.67 -7.17 4.70
CA PRO A 66 8.92 -7.33 6.13
C PRO A 66 7.61 -7.50 6.91
N LYS A 67 7.65 -8.34 7.95
CA LYS A 67 6.45 -8.64 8.77
C LYS A 67 5.78 -7.39 9.38
N TYR A 68 6.56 -6.35 9.68
CA TYR A 68 6.00 -5.13 10.26
C TYR A 68 5.11 -4.37 9.27
N LEU A 69 5.39 -4.43 7.96
CA LEU A 69 4.56 -3.80 6.92
C LEU A 69 3.26 -4.55 6.64
N ARG A 70 3.19 -5.86 6.95
CA ARG A 70 1.99 -6.70 6.73
C ARG A 70 0.89 -6.49 7.77
N LYS A 71 0.90 -5.35 8.47
CA LYS A 71 -0.14 -5.00 9.43
C LYS A 71 -1.31 -4.31 8.72
N SER A 72 -2.52 -4.47 9.27
CA SER A 72 -3.67 -3.73 8.76
C SER A 72 -3.57 -2.22 9.02
N GLN A 73 -2.83 -1.81 10.06
CA GLN A 73 -2.60 -0.40 10.37
C GLN A 73 -1.56 0.21 9.44
N LEU A 74 -1.75 1.47 9.05
CA LEU A 74 -0.69 2.24 8.44
C LEU A 74 0.45 2.44 9.45
N ILE A 75 1.67 2.38 8.96
CA ILE A 75 2.88 2.49 9.78
C ILE A 75 3.64 3.73 9.38
N THR A 76 4.03 4.51 10.36
CA THR A 76 4.89 5.68 10.19
C THR A 76 6.19 5.49 10.97
N ARG A 77 7.22 6.17 10.55
CA ARG A 77 8.53 6.17 11.20
C ARG A 77 8.69 7.43 12.05
N THR A 78 8.95 7.26 13.33
CA THR A 78 9.18 8.37 14.28
C THR A 78 10.66 8.63 14.52
N GLY A 79 11.50 7.62 14.28
CA GLY A 79 12.95 7.69 14.42
C GLY A 79 13.64 6.65 13.54
N SER A 80 14.96 6.57 13.59
CA SER A 80 15.73 5.61 12.78
C SER A 80 15.36 4.15 13.12
N ASN A 81 15.00 3.87 14.36
CA ASN A 81 14.73 2.52 14.88
C ASN A 81 13.32 2.40 15.50
N GLU A 82 12.45 3.40 15.31
CA GLU A 82 11.15 3.45 15.94
C GLU A 82 10.05 3.58 14.89
N LEU A 83 9.02 2.74 15.03
CA LEU A 83 7.83 2.71 14.19
C LEU A 83 6.59 2.94 15.05
N GLN A 84 5.63 3.68 14.50
CA GLN A 84 4.33 3.91 15.10
C GLN A 84 3.23 3.34 14.22
N LEU A 85 2.35 2.54 14.82
CA LEU A 85 1.14 2.07 14.17
C LEU A 85 0.04 3.12 14.32
N ALA A 86 -0.63 3.44 13.23
CA ALA A 86 -1.77 4.34 13.24
C ALA A 86 -2.95 3.73 14.03
N GLU A 87 -3.61 4.53 14.84
CA GLU A 87 -4.71 4.06 15.69
C GLU A 87 -5.98 3.81 14.87
N TYR A 88 -6.29 4.69 13.92
CA TYR A 88 -7.55 4.70 13.17
C TYR A 88 -7.37 4.59 11.66
N GLU A 89 -6.16 4.56 11.13
CA GLU A 89 -5.84 4.49 9.71
C GLU A 89 -5.35 3.07 9.35
N ARG A 90 -6.02 2.46 8.37
CA ARG A 90 -5.81 1.05 8.00
C ARG A 90 -5.75 0.87 6.50
N TRP A 91 -5.02 -0.13 6.05
CA TRP A 91 -5.16 -0.65 4.70
C TRP A 91 -6.53 -1.31 4.54
N ALA A 92 -7.17 -1.13 3.37
CA ALA A 92 -8.45 -1.75 3.05
C ALA A 92 -8.33 -3.28 2.78
N GLY A 93 -7.12 -3.75 2.47
CA GLY A 93 -6.80 -5.15 2.21
C GLY A 93 -5.38 -5.48 2.67
N LYS A 94 -4.83 -6.57 2.14
CA LYS A 94 -3.43 -6.93 2.35
C LYS A 94 -2.55 -6.06 1.46
N ILE A 95 -1.61 -5.37 2.07
CA ILE A 95 -0.74 -4.41 1.38
C ILE A 95 0.11 -5.08 0.29
N GLU A 96 0.58 -6.33 0.50
CA GLU A 96 1.35 -7.08 -0.48
C GLU A 96 0.56 -7.38 -1.76
N GLU A 97 -0.73 -7.69 -1.64
CA GLU A 97 -1.63 -7.92 -2.78
C GLU A 97 -1.92 -6.60 -3.51
N ASP A 98 -2.13 -5.52 -2.76
CA ASP A 98 -2.40 -4.19 -3.33
C ASP A 98 -1.18 -3.62 -4.06
N ILE A 99 0.04 -3.83 -3.55
CA ILE A 99 1.29 -3.48 -4.25
C ILE A 99 1.36 -4.22 -5.59
N GLY A 100 1.18 -5.55 -5.60
CA GLY A 100 1.23 -6.35 -6.83
C GLY A 100 0.20 -5.88 -7.87
N ARG A 101 -1.03 -5.61 -7.45
CA ARG A 101 -2.10 -5.08 -8.29
C ARG A 101 -1.72 -3.73 -8.91
N VAL A 102 -1.30 -2.78 -8.09
CA VAL A 102 -0.92 -1.42 -8.56
C VAL A 102 0.27 -1.48 -9.51
N MET A 103 1.26 -2.32 -9.24
CA MET A 103 2.40 -2.49 -10.14
C MET A 103 1.99 -3.10 -11.47
N ALA A 104 1.10 -4.12 -11.47
CA ALA A 104 0.57 -4.69 -12.71
C ALA A 104 -0.17 -3.64 -13.55
N GLU A 105 -1.02 -2.83 -12.92
CA GLU A 105 -1.74 -1.75 -13.61
C GLU A 105 -0.78 -0.68 -14.17
N ASN A 106 0.24 -0.27 -13.40
CA ASN A 106 1.26 0.67 -13.87
C ASN A 106 2.03 0.11 -15.07
N LEU A 107 2.46 -1.16 -15.01
CA LEU A 107 3.19 -1.81 -16.09
C LEU A 107 2.31 -1.98 -17.33
N ASN A 108 1.04 -2.34 -17.17
CA ASN A 108 0.09 -2.40 -18.28
C ASN A 108 -0.02 -1.06 -19.00
N HIS A 109 -0.07 0.04 -18.25
CA HIS A 109 -0.06 1.39 -18.83
C HIS A 109 1.26 1.69 -19.54
N MET A 110 2.42 1.42 -18.90
CA MET A 110 3.75 1.78 -19.43
C MET A 110 4.19 0.94 -20.63
N LEU A 111 3.70 -0.29 -20.73
CA LEU A 111 4.00 -1.23 -21.81
C LEU A 111 2.90 -1.30 -22.88
N ALA A 112 1.83 -0.52 -22.75
CA ALA A 112 0.67 -0.51 -23.65
C ALA A 112 0.03 -1.90 -23.83
N THR A 113 -0.03 -2.71 -22.80
CA THR A 113 -0.55 -4.08 -22.82
C THR A 113 -1.63 -4.25 -21.73
N ASP A 114 -2.36 -5.35 -21.75
CA ASP A 114 -3.25 -5.82 -20.69
C ASP A 114 -2.82 -7.21 -20.17
N ARG A 115 -1.61 -7.63 -20.51
CA ARG A 115 -1.07 -8.98 -20.22
C ARG A 115 -0.07 -9.01 -19.04
N VAL A 116 0.04 -7.93 -18.26
CA VAL A 116 0.74 -7.96 -16.99
C VAL A 116 -0.24 -8.30 -15.88
N LEU A 117 0.00 -9.41 -15.19
CA LEU A 117 -0.89 -9.97 -14.18
C LEU A 117 -0.15 -10.12 -12.85
N SER A 118 -0.82 -9.79 -11.75
CA SER A 118 -0.30 -10.04 -10.41
C SER A 118 -0.83 -11.34 -9.82
N TYR A 119 -0.13 -11.89 -8.83
CA TYR A 119 -0.63 -13.00 -8.02
C TYR A 119 -1.97 -12.61 -7.33
N PRO A 120 -2.97 -13.51 -7.21
CA PRO A 120 -2.98 -14.90 -7.74
C PRO A 120 -3.46 -15.03 -9.19
N ALA A 121 -3.95 -13.98 -9.83
CA ALA A 121 -4.54 -14.05 -11.17
C ALA A 121 -3.56 -14.61 -12.23
N MET A 122 -2.28 -14.34 -12.10
CA MET A 122 -1.24 -14.82 -13.00
C MET A 122 -1.15 -16.35 -13.09
N GLU A 123 -1.55 -17.07 -12.03
CA GLU A 123 -1.45 -18.54 -11.98
C GLU A 123 -2.34 -19.26 -13.01
N ALA A 124 -3.34 -18.55 -13.56
CA ALA A 124 -4.24 -19.09 -14.58
C ALA A 124 -3.69 -18.97 -16.01
N TYR A 125 -2.49 -18.40 -16.20
CA TYR A 125 -1.95 -18.07 -17.52
C TYR A 125 -0.58 -18.69 -17.75
N VAL A 126 -0.25 -18.96 -19.02
CA VAL A 126 1.13 -19.23 -19.44
C VAL A 126 1.85 -17.89 -19.52
N LEU A 127 2.95 -17.76 -18.81
CA LEU A 127 3.73 -16.54 -18.73
C LEU A 127 5.01 -16.68 -19.55
N ASP A 128 5.39 -15.61 -20.22
CA ASP A 128 6.70 -15.52 -20.89
C ASP A 128 7.79 -15.07 -19.90
N TYR A 129 7.42 -14.18 -18.98
CA TYR A 129 8.33 -13.67 -17.95
C TYR A 129 7.66 -13.56 -16.58
N LEU A 130 8.50 -13.71 -15.54
CA LEU A 130 8.10 -13.55 -14.14
C LEU A 130 8.95 -12.46 -13.49
N VAL A 131 8.30 -11.54 -12.81
CA VAL A 131 8.91 -10.49 -11.98
C VAL A 131 8.87 -10.93 -10.53
N GLU A 132 10.03 -11.05 -9.90
CA GLU A 132 10.15 -11.22 -8.44
C GLU A 132 10.55 -9.92 -7.77
N ILE A 133 9.87 -9.58 -6.68
CA ILE A 133 10.08 -8.31 -5.95
C ILE A 133 10.18 -8.59 -4.46
N ASP A 134 11.27 -8.13 -3.86
CA ASP A 134 11.49 -8.14 -2.40
C ASP A 134 11.66 -6.69 -1.92
N ILE A 135 10.67 -6.19 -1.21
CA ILE A 135 10.67 -4.85 -0.62
C ILE A 135 11.14 -4.95 0.83
N SER A 136 12.28 -4.33 1.13
CA SER A 136 12.83 -4.28 2.49
C SER A 136 12.37 -3.06 3.28
N ARG A 137 11.91 -1.99 2.59
CA ARG A 137 11.38 -0.77 3.20
C ARG A 137 10.28 -0.15 2.33
N PHE A 138 9.18 0.26 2.94
CA PHE A 138 8.09 0.98 2.30
C PHE A 138 7.34 1.83 3.32
N ASP A 139 8.06 2.72 3.96
CA ASP A 139 7.57 3.57 5.05
C ASP A 139 8.29 4.92 5.06
N GLY A 140 7.82 5.83 5.90
CA GLY A 140 8.43 7.14 6.09
C GLY A 140 7.80 7.89 7.26
N ARG A 141 8.18 9.15 7.41
CA ARG A 141 7.61 10.04 8.41
C ARG A 141 6.30 10.63 7.90
N LEU A 142 5.33 10.79 8.78
CA LEU A 142 4.11 11.52 8.45
C LEU A 142 4.47 12.98 8.14
N GLY A 143 4.08 13.46 6.95
CA GLY A 143 4.46 14.78 6.44
C GLY A 143 5.91 14.92 5.97
N GLY A 144 6.65 13.82 5.89
CA GLY A 144 8.02 13.76 5.38
C GLY A 144 8.15 12.80 4.20
N ASP A 145 9.39 12.44 3.89
CA ASP A 145 9.68 11.54 2.78
C ASP A 145 9.28 10.10 3.07
N ILE A 146 8.82 9.43 2.04
CA ILE A 146 8.60 7.98 1.98
C ILE A 146 9.81 7.36 1.30
N GLU A 147 10.35 6.31 1.88
CA GLU A 147 11.42 5.51 1.29
C GLU A 147 10.90 4.15 0.87
N LEU A 148 11.12 3.81 -0.40
CA LEU A 148 10.96 2.47 -0.93
C LEU A 148 12.34 1.91 -1.25
N ILE A 149 12.68 0.78 -0.62
CA ILE A 149 13.90 0.02 -0.89
C ILE A 149 13.47 -1.38 -1.32
N ALA A 150 13.81 -1.74 -2.56
CA ALA A 150 13.43 -3.00 -3.16
C ALA A 150 14.61 -3.68 -3.85
N ARG A 151 14.54 -5.01 -3.97
CA ARG A 151 15.31 -5.81 -4.91
C ARG A 151 14.34 -6.51 -5.84
N TRP A 152 14.71 -6.61 -7.10
CA TRP A 152 13.90 -7.30 -8.09
C TRP A 152 14.74 -7.98 -9.15
N ALA A 153 14.16 -8.97 -9.80
CA ALA A 153 14.75 -9.72 -10.89
C ALA A 153 13.67 -10.18 -11.87
N LEU A 154 14.08 -10.48 -13.12
CA LEU A 154 13.22 -11.04 -14.14
C LEU A 154 13.68 -12.45 -14.47
N PHE A 155 12.73 -13.36 -14.65
CA PHE A 155 12.93 -14.76 -15.02
C PHE A 155 12.13 -15.08 -16.28
N ASP A 156 12.64 -15.99 -17.11
CA ASP A 156 11.88 -16.53 -18.23
C ASP A 156 10.93 -17.65 -17.80
N ALA A 157 10.19 -18.22 -18.76
CA ALA A 157 9.25 -19.30 -18.53
C ALA A 157 9.91 -20.59 -17.97
N ASP A 158 11.19 -20.79 -18.24
CA ASP A 158 11.97 -21.94 -17.75
C ASP A 158 12.57 -21.70 -16.36
N GLY A 159 12.35 -20.53 -15.79
CA GLY A 159 12.88 -20.12 -14.49
C GLY A 159 14.34 -19.66 -14.52
N ASN A 160 14.91 -19.41 -15.68
CA ASN A 160 16.25 -18.83 -15.79
C ASN A 160 16.15 -17.32 -15.57
N ARG A 161 17.12 -16.76 -14.83
CA ARG A 161 17.19 -15.32 -14.63
C ARG A 161 17.68 -14.64 -15.90
N VAL A 162 16.81 -13.87 -16.54
CA VAL A 162 17.11 -13.15 -17.79
C VAL A 162 17.54 -11.69 -17.54
N TYR A 163 17.23 -11.14 -16.36
CA TYR A 163 17.71 -9.84 -15.90
C TYR A 163 18.27 -9.97 -14.48
N GLY A 164 19.47 -9.45 -14.26
CA GLY A 164 20.17 -9.57 -12.98
C GLY A 164 19.43 -8.90 -11.82
N ILE A 165 19.75 -9.32 -10.59
CA ILE A 165 19.17 -8.68 -9.40
C ILE A 165 19.54 -7.20 -9.39
N LYS A 166 18.52 -6.33 -9.42
CA LYS A 166 18.67 -4.88 -9.27
C LYS A 166 18.22 -4.44 -7.88
N ALA A 167 18.97 -3.58 -7.25
CA ALA A 167 18.57 -2.88 -6.02
C ALA A 167 18.12 -1.47 -6.37
N THR A 168 16.96 -1.08 -5.90
CA THR A 168 16.33 0.21 -6.14
C THR A 168 16.08 0.91 -4.82
N HIS A 169 16.41 2.19 -4.74
CA HIS A 169 16.09 3.06 -3.60
C HIS A 169 15.40 4.32 -4.13
N ILE A 170 14.14 4.49 -3.78
CA ILE A 170 13.28 5.60 -4.19
C ILE A 170 12.89 6.39 -2.95
N ILE A 171 12.98 7.72 -3.05
CA ILE A 171 12.55 8.67 -2.02
C ILE A 171 11.48 9.56 -2.65
N GLU A 172 10.28 9.55 -2.07
CA GLU A 172 9.14 10.34 -2.52
C GLU A 172 8.65 11.28 -1.41
N PRO A 173 8.62 12.59 -1.62
CA PRO A 173 8.11 13.52 -0.63
C PRO A 173 6.58 13.39 -0.49
N ALA A 174 6.08 13.35 0.74
CA ALA A 174 4.66 13.57 0.97
C ALA A 174 4.34 15.06 0.77
N LEU A 175 3.32 15.38 -0.07
CA LEU A 175 2.95 16.75 -0.40
C LEU A 175 2.04 17.40 0.66
N GLY A 176 1.85 16.73 1.79
CA GLY A 176 1.07 17.20 2.94
C GLY A 176 1.34 16.38 4.19
N GLY A 177 0.70 16.73 5.31
CA GLY A 177 0.98 16.17 6.63
C GLY A 177 0.09 14.99 7.03
N GLY A 178 -0.81 14.54 6.16
CA GLY A 178 -1.79 13.51 6.47
C GLY A 178 -1.43 12.11 5.97
N TYR A 179 -2.15 11.10 6.46
CA TYR A 179 -1.99 9.73 5.98
C TYR A 179 -2.38 9.57 4.50
N ALA A 180 -3.35 10.35 4.00
CA ALA A 180 -3.68 10.36 2.57
C ALA A 180 -2.49 10.81 1.71
N ASP A 181 -1.77 11.85 2.15
CA ASP A 181 -0.59 12.37 1.46
C ASP A 181 0.57 11.35 1.49
N MET A 182 0.71 10.63 2.61
CA MET A 182 1.67 9.54 2.76
C MET A 182 1.37 8.41 1.78
N VAL A 183 0.11 7.94 1.70
CA VAL A 183 -0.30 6.87 0.77
C VAL A 183 -0.16 7.30 -0.68
N ALA A 184 -0.44 8.57 -1.00
CA ALA A 184 -0.20 9.13 -2.33
C ALA A 184 1.30 9.11 -2.69
N ALA A 185 2.20 9.44 -1.75
CA ALA A 185 3.65 9.33 -1.96
C ALA A 185 4.10 7.87 -2.13
N GLN A 186 3.53 6.94 -1.35
CA GLN A 186 3.77 5.50 -1.54
C GLN A 186 3.33 5.03 -2.92
N SER A 187 2.19 5.50 -3.42
CA SER A 187 1.71 5.18 -4.78
C SER A 187 2.67 5.71 -5.86
N ARG A 188 3.20 6.93 -5.70
CA ARG A 188 4.22 7.48 -6.62
C ARG A 188 5.54 6.72 -6.56
N ALA A 189 5.97 6.27 -5.38
CA ALA A 189 7.16 5.44 -5.24
C ALA A 189 7.02 4.11 -5.98
N LEU A 190 5.84 3.47 -5.94
CA LEU A 190 5.56 2.28 -6.75
C LEU A 190 5.55 2.57 -8.24
N ALA A 191 5.03 3.72 -8.66
CA ALA A 191 5.07 4.14 -10.06
C ALA A 191 6.51 4.33 -10.56
N ALA A 192 7.39 4.87 -9.73
CA ALA A 192 8.82 5.00 -10.05
C ALA A 192 9.50 3.63 -10.18
N LEU A 193 9.22 2.69 -9.26
CA LEU A 193 9.71 1.31 -9.37
C LEU A 193 9.16 0.60 -10.61
N SER A 194 7.87 0.79 -10.91
CA SER A 194 7.25 0.22 -12.13
C SER A 194 7.89 0.75 -13.41
N ARG A 195 8.34 2.02 -13.43
CA ARG A 195 9.04 2.61 -14.57
C ARG A 195 10.40 1.94 -14.80
N GLU A 196 11.19 1.71 -13.74
CA GLU A 196 12.45 0.97 -13.85
C GLU A 196 12.24 -0.46 -14.37
N LEU A 197 11.19 -1.14 -13.91
CA LEU A 197 10.81 -2.47 -14.40
C LEU A 197 10.38 -2.42 -15.87
N ALA A 198 9.56 -1.45 -16.27
CA ALA A 198 9.13 -1.30 -17.66
C ALA A 198 10.30 -1.08 -18.63
N GLU A 199 11.30 -0.31 -18.22
CA GLU A 199 12.54 -0.10 -18.99
C GLU A 199 13.29 -1.42 -19.16
N ALA A 200 13.48 -2.18 -18.08
CA ALA A 200 14.15 -3.48 -18.13
C ALA A 200 13.38 -4.51 -18.98
N ILE A 201 12.06 -4.52 -18.90
CA ILE A 201 11.21 -5.42 -19.71
C ILE A 201 11.35 -5.10 -21.19
N LYS A 202 11.42 -3.82 -21.59
CA LYS A 202 11.63 -3.41 -23.00
C LYS A 202 12.98 -3.82 -23.58
N GLU A 203 13.95 -4.19 -22.75
CA GLU A 203 15.25 -4.71 -23.19
C GLU A 203 15.22 -6.23 -23.43
N LEU A 204 14.13 -6.93 -23.05
CA LEU A 204 14.03 -8.37 -23.20
C LEU A 204 13.71 -8.77 -24.65
N PRO A 205 14.14 -9.97 -25.09
CA PRO A 205 13.77 -10.52 -26.39
C PRO A 205 12.25 -10.64 -26.55
N GLY A 206 11.72 -10.14 -27.67
CA GLY A 206 10.29 -10.23 -27.98
C GLY A 206 9.39 -9.14 -27.34
N SER A 207 9.99 -8.16 -26.64
CA SER A 207 9.28 -7.01 -26.09
C SER A 207 8.96 -5.96 -27.17
#